data_117f4bacbc97b530fa3d11698c3c50a7
#
_entry.id   117f4bacbc97b530fa3d11698c3c50a7
#
_cell.length_a   1.000
_cell.length_b   1.000
_cell.length_c   1.000
_cell.angle_alpha   90.00
_cell.angle_beta   90.00
_cell.angle_gamma   90.00
#
_symmetry.space_group_name_H-M   'P 1'
#
loop_
_entity.id
_entity.type
_entity.pdbx_description
1 polymer ?
#
loop_
_entity_poly.entity_id
_entity_poly.type
_entity_poly.pdbx_seq_one_letter_code
_entity_poly.pdbx_strand_id
1 'polypeptide(L)'
;MCVGKNTYLCNMKILKFTPIYKKKVWGSETWVVSAVPESTSVLENGETDGELANGVSLPELVRRYGADFLGRKNWEHFGAEFPLLVKFIDAHDDLSIQVHPNDELAQERHGCMGKTEMWFVMDAGPGARLYSGFKERISPYEYEKRVEDGSITDVLQCHSVNRGDVFFIPAGRIHAICGGIRLAEIQQTSDVTYRIFDYNRPGLDGKMRELHTELAKDAIDYTVYPTYQTDYLSKINNPVAITHCPYFTVKIHNITRPYHRKLYKYDSFVIYICLNGDCMIREHRRRLFPKSNMDTVTLTKGESCVVPMACADIDLVPNNDRGLTELLEVYVDNKKFG
;
A
#
# COMPACT_ATOMS: atom_id res chain seq x y z
N MET A 1 -47.43 -3.31 -8.45
CA MET A 1 -47.00 -2.82 -7.14
C MET A 1 -45.58 -2.32 -7.31
N CYS A 2 -45.40 -1.00 -7.27
CA CYS A 2 -44.10 -0.36 -7.45
C CYS A 2 -43.30 -0.55 -6.15
N VAL A 3 -42.21 -1.30 -6.25
CA VAL A 3 -41.20 -1.38 -5.19
C VAL A 3 -40.48 -0.03 -5.16
N GLY A 4 -40.69 0.71 -4.07
CA GLY A 4 -40.08 2.01 -3.84
C GLY A 4 -38.55 1.91 -3.89
N LYS A 5 -37.94 2.63 -4.79
CA LYS A 5 -36.52 2.94 -4.73
C LYS A 5 -36.31 3.90 -3.53
N ASN A 6 -35.93 3.32 -2.40
CA ASN A 6 -35.33 4.10 -1.32
C ASN A 6 -33.98 4.62 -1.85
N THR A 7 -33.96 5.82 -2.39
CA THR A 7 -32.76 6.63 -2.54
C THR A 7 -32.31 7.06 -1.14
N TYR A 8 -31.68 6.17 -0.39
CA TYR A 8 -30.78 6.60 0.67
C TYR A 8 -29.63 7.31 -0.04
N LEU A 9 -29.62 8.64 0.04
CA LEU A 9 -28.43 9.41 -0.25
C LEU A 9 -27.36 8.87 0.68
N CYS A 10 -26.42 8.10 0.10
CA CYS A 10 -25.28 7.59 0.83
C CYS A 10 -24.51 8.82 1.37
N ASN A 11 -24.47 8.97 2.70
CA ASN A 11 -23.74 10.06 3.37
C ASN A 11 -22.23 9.81 3.41
N MET A 12 -21.72 8.93 2.52
CA MET A 12 -20.30 8.67 2.41
C MET A 12 -19.54 9.92 2.01
N LYS A 13 -18.31 10.03 2.52
CA LYS A 13 -17.38 11.12 2.24
C LYS A 13 -15.97 10.60 1.96
N ILE A 14 -15.07 11.48 1.58
CA ILE A 14 -13.64 11.17 1.46
C ILE A 14 -13.08 10.98 2.87
N LEU A 15 -12.45 9.85 3.13
CA LEU A 15 -12.07 9.41 4.47
C LEU A 15 -10.57 9.60 4.70
N LYS A 16 -10.23 10.19 5.84
CA LYS A 16 -8.87 10.29 6.36
C LYS A 16 -8.78 9.50 7.66
N PHE A 17 -7.70 8.73 7.83
CA PHE A 17 -7.51 7.86 8.98
C PHE A 17 -6.33 8.32 9.82
N THR A 18 -6.44 8.11 11.13
CA THR A 18 -5.34 8.37 12.07
C THR A 18 -4.19 7.40 11.78
N PRO A 19 -2.97 7.92 11.48
CA PRO A 19 -1.82 7.06 11.23
C PRO A 19 -1.41 6.26 12.47
N ILE A 20 -1.00 5.00 12.27
CA ILE A 20 -0.52 4.11 13.32
C ILE A 20 1.01 4.05 13.24
N TYR A 21 1.70 4.62 14.23
CA TYR A 21 3.15 4.60 14.29
C TYR A 21 3.66 3.33 14.98
N LYS A 22 4.63 2.65 14.35
CA LYS A 22 5.28 1.45 14.87
C LYS A 22 6.80 1.63 14.86
N LYS A 23 7.39 1.75 16.04
CA LYS A 23 8.85 1.76 16.20
C LYS A 23 9.41 0.36 15.91
N LYS A 24 10.52 0.29 15.17
CA LYS A 24 11.24 -0.93 14.81
C LYS A 24 12.72 -0.79 15.19
N VAL A 25 13.45 -1.90 15.24
CA VAL A 25 14.91 -1.88 15.53
C VAL A 25 15.71 -1.16 14.45
N TRP A 26 15.20 -1.13 13.23
CA TRP A 26 15.82 -0.54 12.05
C TRP A 26 15.26 0.85 11.67
N GLY A 27 14.29 1.39 12.42
CA GLY A 27 13.65 2.68 12.14
C GLY A 27 12.18 2.68 12.53
N SER A 28 11.28 2.92 11.60
CA SER A 28 9.84 2.96 11.90
C SER A 28 8.95 2.63 10.69
N GLU A 29 7.72 2.22 11.00
CA GLU A 29 6.61 2.16 10.04
C GLU A 29 5.50 3.10 10.48
N THR A 30 4.87 3.78 9.53
CA THR A 30 3.64 4.54 9.75
C THR A 30 2.56 3.91 8.87
N TRP A 31 1.60 3.22 9.46
CA TRP A 31 0.49 2.58 8.76
C TRP A 31 -0.62 3.61 8.57
N VAL A 32 -0.92 3.96 7.34
CA VAL A 32 -1.88 5.03 7.01
C VAL A 32 -3.23 4.53 6.54
N VAL A 33 -3.30 3.29 6.02
CA VAL A 33 -4.54 2.57 5.73
C VAL A 33 -4.34 1.11 6.10
N SER A 34 -5.02 0.63 7.12
CA SER A 34 -4.87 -0.74 7.64
C SER A 34 -6.18 -1.32 8.15
N ALA A 35 -6.47 -2.55 7.75
CA ALA A 35 -7.51 -3.39 8.34
C ALA A 35 -6.95 -4.62 9.06
N VAL A 36 -5.62 -4.67 9.26
CA VAL A 36 -4.98 -5.75 10.02
C VAL A 36 -5.49 -5.72 11.46
N PRO A 37 -5.94 -6.86 12.01
CA PRO A 37 -6.34 -6.96 13.41
C PRO A 37 -5.27 -6.35 14.34
N GLU A 38 -5.67 -5.78 15.48
CA GLU A 38 -4.80 -5.10 16.46
C GLU A 38 -4.07 -3.84 15.96
N SER A 39 -4.12 -3.56 14.65
CA SER A 39 -3.50 -2.39 14.05
C SER A 39 -4.42 -1.77 12.99
N THR A 40 -5.68 -1.63 13.34
CA THR A 40 -6.74 -1.16 12.44
C THR A 40 -6.81 0.36 12.41
N SER A 41 -6.84 0.94 11.22
CA SER A 41 -7.05 2.37 11.01
C SER A 41 -8.43 2.81 11.50
N VAL A 42 -8.48 3.95 12.19
CA VAL A 42 -9.71 4.58 12.66
C VAL A 42 -9.91 5.94 12.00
N LEU A 43 -11.18 6.30 11.76
CA LEU A 43 -11.54 7.53 11.07
C LEU A 43 -11.10 8.76 11.87
N GLU A 44 -10.39 9.69 11.22
CA GLU A 44 -9.89 10.94 11.78
C GLU A 44 -10.81 12.13 11.47
N ASN A 45 -11.28 12.22 10.22
CA ASN A 45 -12.11 13.33 9.74
C ASN A 45 -13.61 13.03 9.82
N GLY A 46 -14.02 12.23 10.80
CA GLY A 46 -15.41 11.87 11.07
C GLY A 46 -16.25 13.03 11.59
N GLU A 47 -17.51 12.72 11.86
CA GLU A 47 -18.44 13.58 12.59
C GLU A 47 -18.25 13.38 14.10
N THR A 48 -18.91 14.23 14.92
CA THR A 48 -18.88 14.07 16.37
C THR A 48 -19.61 12.80 16.79
N ASP A 49 -20.73 12.50 16.11
CA ASP A 49 -21.59 11.35 16.39
C ASP A 49 -22.07 10.72 15.07
N GLY A 50 -22.60 9.52 15.14
CA GLY A 50 -23.26 8.85 14.03
C GLY A 50 -22.40 7.80 13.31
N GLU A 51 -22.81 7.44 12.11
CA GLU A 51 -22.23 6.34 11.34
C GLU A 51 -20.81 6.61 10.83
N LEU A 52 -20.46 7.87 10.64
CA LEU A 52 -19.13 8.37 10.25
C LEU A 52 -18.46 9.14 11.39
N ALA A 53 -18.69 8.75 12.64
CA ALA A 53 -18.04 9.35 13.78
C ALA A 53 -16.52 9.11 13.76
N ASN A 54 -15.77 10.04 14.36
CA ASN A 54 -14.34 9.83 14.63
C ASN A 54 -14.13 8.57 15.45
N GLY A 55 -13.07 7.81 15.12
CA GLY A 55 -12.74 6.57 15.80
C GLY A 55 -13.43 5.31 15.26
N VAL A 56 -14.39 5.43 14.33
CA VAL A 56 -14.96 4.26 13.64
C VAL A 56 -13.86 3.58 12.82
N SER A 57 -13.74 2.27 12.96
CA SER A 57 -12.66 1.50 12.31
C SER A 57 -12.93 1.24 10.83
N LEU A 58 -11.86 1.12 10.04
CA LEU A 58 -11.97 0.80 8.61
C LEU A 58 -12.76 -0.50 8.34
N PRO A 59 -12.55 -1.63 9.03
CA PRO A 59 -13.39 -2.82 8.85
C PRO A 59 -14.86 -2.59 9.19
N GLU A 60 -15.16 -1.74 10.16
CA GLU A 60 -16.55 -1.42 10.49
C GLU A 60 -17.21 -0.61 9.38
N LEU A 61 -16.52 0.37 8.80
CA LEU A 61 -17.00 1.12 7.64
C LEU A 61 -17.23 0.19 6.44
N VAL A 62 -16.31 -0.74 6.18
CA VAL A 62 -16.47 -1.73 5.10
C VAL A 62 -17.71 -2.61 5.33
N ARG A 63 -17.90 -3.14 6.55
CA ARG A 63 -19.09 -3.95 6.87
C ARG A 63 -20.40 -3.17 6.73
N ARG A 64 -20.38 -1.90 7.11
CA ARG A 64 -21.56 -1.02 7.11
C ARG A 64 -21.98 -0.61 5.71
N TYR A 65 -21.03 -0.25 4.85
CA TYR A 65 -21.29 0.31 3.54
C TYR A 65 -21.08 -0.67 2.37
N GLY A 66 -20.41 -1.79 2.59
CA GLY A 66 -20.28 -2.87 1.62
C GLY A 66 -19.82 -2.42 0.23
N ALA A 67 -20.65 -2.65 -0.77
CA ALA A 67 -20.37 -2.29 -2.17
C ALA A 67 -20.26 -0.76 -2.41
N ASP A 68 -20.93 0.05 -1.61
CA ASP A 68 -20.81 1.51 -1.69
C ASP A 68 -19.43 2.00 -1.24
N PHE A 69 -18.75 1.22 -0.39
CA PHE A 69 -17.37 1.48 0.00
C PHE A 69 -16.37 0.85 -0.99
N LEU A 70 -16.43 -0.48 -1.17
CA LEU A 70 -15.42 -1.25 -1.89
C LEU A 70 -15.57 -1.24 -3.42
N GLY A 71 -16.77 -0.98 -3.94
CA GLY A 71 -17.19 -1.36 -5.28
C GLY A 71 -17.85 -2.73 -5.27
N ARG A 72 -18.75 -2.99 -6.24
CA ARG A 72 -19.58 -4.20 -6.24
C ARG A 72 -18.75 -5.47 -6.36
N LYS A 73 -17.86 -5.53 -7.35
CA LYS A 73 -17.04 -6.72 -7.59
C LYS A 73 -16.06 -7.00 -6.45
N ASN A 74 -15.47 -5.96 -5.85
CA ASN A 74 -14.62 -6.11 -4.66
C ASN A 74 -15.42 -6.64 -3.47
N TRP A 75 -16.64 -6.13 -3.25
CA TRP A 75 -17.51 -6.63 -2.20
C TRP A 75 -17.90 -8.09 -2.42
N GLU A 76 -18.22 -8.49 -3.66
CA GLU A 76 -18.54 -9.87 -4.02
C GLU A 76 -17.33 -10.82 -3.79
N HIS A 77 -16.09 -10.32 -3.99
CA HIS A 77 -14.87 -11.12 -3.86
C HIS A 77 -14.31 -11.17 -2.44
N PHE A 78 -14.18 -10.01 -1.78
CA PHE A 78 -13.55 -9.88 -0.46
C PHE A 78 -14.55 -9.88 0.70
N GLY A 79 -15.85 -9.73 0.45
CA GLY A 79 -16.85 -9.57 1.48
C GLY A 79 -16.56 -8.35 2.35
N ALA A 80 -16.49 -8.55 3.67
CA ALA A 80 -16.22 -7.48 4.63
C ALA A 80 -14.72 -7.24 4.89
N GLU A 81 -13.83 -7.89 4.15
CA GLU A 81 -12.39 -7.68 4.28
C GLU A 81 -11.91 -6.54 3.40
N PHE A 82 -11.11 -5.65 3.98
CA PHE A 82 -10.44 -4.60 3.21
C PHE A 82 -9.11 -5.16 2.68
N PRO A 83 -8.88 -5.15 1.35
CA PRO A 83 -7.84 -5.99 0.74
C PRO A 83 -6.42 -5.44 0.79
N LEU A 84 -6.22 -4.18 1.18
CA LEU A 84 -4.93 -3.50 1.09
C LEU A 84 -4.44 -2.95 2.44
N LEU A 85 -3.12 -2.94 2.59
CA LEU A 85 -2.40 -2.23 3.65
C LEU A 85 -1.44 -1.23 3.00
N VAL A 86 -1.44 0.01 3.48
CA VAL A 86 -0.53 1.06 3.02
C VAL A 86 0.28 1.59 4.18
N LYS A 87 1.60 1.64 4.01
CA LYS A 87 2.53 2.14 5.02
C LYS A 87 3.59 3.05 4.41
N PHE A 88 4.15 3.90 5.26
CA PHE A 88 5.46 4.50 5.03
C PHE A 88 6.49 3.77 5.87
N ILE A 89 7.61 3.43 5.26
CA ILE A 89 8.77 2.84 5.91
C ILE A 89 9.86 3.89 5.94
N ASP A 90 10.43 4.11 7.13
CA ASP A 90 11.58 4.98 7.34
C ASP A 90 12.71 4.11 7.91
N ALA A 91 13.59 3.66 7.01
CA ALA A 91 14.69 2.76 7.33
C ALA A 91 15.94 3.57 7.69
N HIS A 92 16.29 3.60 8.97
CA HIS A 92 17.55 4.19 9.46
C HIS A 92 18.69 3.16 9.43
N ASP A 93 18.33 1.88 9.47
CA ASP A 93 19.24 0.74 9.42
C ASP A 93 18.63 -0.35 8.51
N ASP A 94 19.40 -1.36 8.14
CA ASP A 94 18.98 -2.42 7.23
C ASP A 94 17.84 -3.26 7.85
N LEU A 95 16.77 -3.47 7.12
CA LEU A 95 15.72 -4.44 7.48
C LEU A 95 16.27 -5.87 7.30
N SER A 96 15.66 -6.83 7.99
CA SER A 96 15.99 -8.25 7.77
C SER A 96 15.81 -8.65 6.31
N ILE A 97 16.67 -9.55 5.83
CA ILE A 97 16.39 -10.31 4.61
C ILE A 97 15.15 -11.16 4.86
N GLN A 98 14.15 -11.08 3.99
CA GLN A 98 12.85 -11.69 4.21
C GLN A 98 12.17 -12.11 2.90
N VAL A 99 11.14 -12.93 3.04
CA VAL A 99 10.22 -13.31 1.96
C VAL A 99 8.80 -13.40 2.51
N HIS A 100 7.82 -13.24 1.63
CA HIS A 100 6.41 -13.36 1.97
C HIS A 100 5.77 -14.53 1.22
N PRO A 101 4.86 -15.30 1.86
CA PRO A 101 4.14 -16.38 1.20
C PRO A 101 3.12 -15.83 0.20
N ASN A 102 2.80 -16.63 -0.83
CA ASN A 102 1.67 -16.39 -1.71
C ASN A 102 0.33 -16.73 -1.01
N ASP A 103 -0.81 -16.47 -1.68
CA ASP A 103 -2.13 -16.69 -1.08
C ASP A 103 -2.36 -18.14 -0.66
N GLU A 104 -1.93 -19.11 -1.46
CA GLU A 104 -2.12 -20.53 -1.16
C GLU A 104 -1.38 -20.93 0.12
N LEU A 105 -0.10 -20.58 0.18
CA LEU A 105 0.76 -20.91 1.33
C LEU A 105 0.38 -20.13 2.59
N ALA A 106 -0.02 -18.86 2.44
CA ALA A 106 -0.50 -18.04 3.54
C ALA A 106 -1.83 -18.56 4.09
N GLN A 107 -2.74 -18.97 3.22
CA GLN A 107 -4.02 -19.56 3.62
C GLN A 107 -3.81 -20.89 4.36
N GLU A 108 -2.94 -21.76 3.84
CA GLU A 108 -2.64 -23.06 4.44
C GLU A 108 -2.02 -22.94 5.83
N ARG A 109 -1.05 -22.02 5.98
CA ARG A 109 -0.22 -21.92 7.20
C ARG A 109 -0.73 -20.95 8.25
N HIS A 110 -1.44 -19.91 7.81
CA HIS A 110 -1.80 -18.76 8.67
C HIS A 110 -3.27 -18.38 8.58
N GLY A 111 -4.07 -18.94 7.64
CA GLY A 111 -5.47 -18.60 7.44
C GLY A 111 -5.69 -17.15 6.99
N CYS A 112 -4.74 -16.58 6.23
CA CYS A 112 -4.79 -15.19 5.77
C CYS A 112 -4.36 -15.05 4.30
N MET A 113 -4.42 -13.83 3.77
CA MET A 113 -3.92 -13.50 2.43
C MET A 113 -2.40 -13.62 2.37
N GLY A 114 -1.87 -13.87 1.18
CA GLY A 114 -0.46 -13.69 0.87
C GLY A 114 -0.02 -12.23 0.97
N LYS A 115 1.24 -11.97 0.65
CA LYS A 115 1.78 -10.61 0.73
C LYS A 115 2.60 -10.27 -0.52
N THR A 116 1.88 -9.84 -1.56
CA THR A 116 2.46 -9.15 -2.70
C THR A 116 2.45 -7.66 -2.42
N GLU A 117 3.56 -6.99 -2.71
CA GLU A 117 3.75 -5.58 -2.40
C GLU A 117 4.42 -4.81 -3.55
N MET A 118 4.38 -3.50 -3.47
CA MET A 118 5.19 -2.60 -4.29
C MET A 118 5.74 -1.47 -3.43
N TRP A 119 6.92 -0.99 -3.78
CA TRP A 119 7.59 0.12 -3.13
C TRP A 119 7.77 1.30 -4.08
N PHE A 120 7.47 2.49 -3.57
CA PHE A 120 7.85 3.75 -4.21
C PHE A 120 8.86 4.47 -3.30
N VAL A 121 10.09 4.66 -3.77
CA VAL A 121 11.14 5.34 -3.00
C VAL A 121 10.83 6.83 -2.93
N MET A 122 10.45 7.32 -1.75
CA MET A 122 10.12 8.73 -1.50
C MET A 122 11.35 9.58 -1.23
N ASP A 123 12.38 8.97 -0.61
CA ASP A 123 13.65 9.61 -0.30
C ASP A 123 14.75 8.55 -0.16
N ALA A 124 15.97 8.89 -0.56
CA ALA A 124 17.13 8.01 -0.51
C ALA A 124 18.39 8.81 -0.20
N GLY A 125 19.06 8.44 0.89
CA GLY A 125 20.34 9.02 1.28
C GLY A 125 21.49 8.62 0.35
N PRO A 126 22.65 9.24 0.47
CA PRO A 126 23.84 8.86 -0.31
C PRO A 126 24.21 7.39 -0.08
N GLY A 127 24.34 6.62 -1.18
CA GLY A 127 24.68 5.21 -1.14
C GLY A 127 23.54 4.29 -0.69
N ALA A 128 22.30 4.78 -0.63
CA ALA A 128 21.11 3.99 -0.33
C ALA A 128 20.95 2.83 -1.31
N ARG A 129 20.62 1.66 -0.79
CA ARG A 129 20.48 0.43 -1.56
C ARG A 129 19.39 -0.47 -0.98
N LEU A 130 18.90 -1.39 -1.79
CA LEU A 130 18.00 -2.45 -1.34
C LEU A 130 18.35 -3.76 -2.06
N TYR A 131 17.85 -4.86 -1.52
CA TYR A 131 17.93 -6.17 -2.16
C TYR A 131 16.56 -6.56 -2.71
N SER A 132 16.53 -7.07 -3.95
CA SER A 132 15.33 -7.64 -4.56
C SER A 132 15.73 -8.77 -5.51
N GLY A 133 15.37 -10.01 -5.14
CA GLY A 133 15.62 -11.23 -5.90
C GLY A 133 17.08 -11.71 -5.86
N PHE A 134 17.35 -12.75 -6.63
CA PHE A 134 18.68 -13.33 -6.78
C PHE A 134 19.42 -12.76 -7.97
N LYS A 135 20.73 -12.54 -7.84
CA LYS A 135 21.61 -12.17 -8.97
C LYS A 135 22.09 -13.38 -9.76
N GLU A 136 22.05 -14.56 -9.17
CA GLU A 136 22.46 -15.84 -9.75
C GLU A 136 21.56 -16.97 -9.31
N ARG A 137 21.52 -18.07 -10.06
CA ARG A 137 20.71 -19.24 -9.70
C ARG A 137 21.34 -19.96 -8.53
N ILE A 138 20.54 -20.24 -7.52
CA ILE A 138 20.89 -21.11 -6.39
C ILE A 138 19.82 -22.18 -6.21
N SER A 139 20.20 -23.30 -5.59
CA SER A 139 19.26 -24.34 -5.18
C SER A 139 18.74 -24.07 -3.76
N PRO A 140 17.60 -24.70 -3.35
CA PRO A 140 17.15 -24.65 -1.97
C PRO A 140 18.21 -25.16 -0.97
N TYR A 141 19.04 -26.14 -1.34
CA TYR A 141 20.16 -26.60 -0.52
C TYR A 141 21.24 -25.53 -0.36
N GLU A 142 21.57 -24.83 -1.43
CA GLU A 142 22.55 -23.74 -1.36
C GLU A 142 22.01 -22.57 -0.53
N TYR A 143 20.71 -22.26 -0.64
CA TYR A 143 20.05 -21.28 0.21
C TYR A 143 20.24 -21.59 1.69
N GLU A 144 19.95 -22.82 2.13
CA GLU A 144 20.12 -23.26 3.53
C GLU A 144 21.56 -23.03 4.01
N LYS A 145 22.52 -23.48 3.22
CA LYS A 145 23.94 -23.33 3.54
C LYS A 145 24.35 -21.87 3.68
N ARG A 146 23.88 -20.98 2.77
CA ARG A 146 24.20 -19.55 2.81
C ARG A 146 23.51 -18.81 3.95
N VAL A 147 22.36 -19.28 4.40
CA VAL A 147 21.72 -18.76 5.62
C VAL A 147 22.49 -19.20 6.85
N GLU A 148 22.92 -20.47 6.91
CA GLU A 148 23.68 -21.02 8.03
C GLU A 148 25.02 -20.31 8.22
N ASP A 149 25.77 -20.07 7.15
CA ASP A 149 27.08 -19.40 7.18
C ASP A 149 27.00 -17.85 7.12
N GLY A 150 25.79 -17.28 6.99
CA GLY A 150 25.56 -15.84 6.97
C GLY A 150 25.88 -15.16 5.63
N SER A 151 26.14 -15.92 4.56
CA SER A 151 26.52 -15.40 3.23
C SER A 151 25.36 -15.19 2.26
N ILE A 152 24.10 -15.24 2.74
CA ILE A 152 22.92 -15.14 1.86
C ILE A 152 22.90 -13.85 1.03
N THR A 153 23.40 -12.74 1.55
CA THR A 153 23.48 -11.46 0.84
C THR A 153 24.38 -11.51 -0.39
N ASP A 154 25.35 -12.45 -0.44
CA ASP A 154 26.31 -12.57 -1.54
C ASP A 154 25.65 -13.05 -2.85
N VAL A 155 24.46 -13.65 -2.77
CA VAL A 155 23.71 -14.15 -3.95
C VAL A 155 22.48 -13.30 -4.27
N LEU A 156 22.19 -12.27 -3.49
CA LEU A 156 21.07 -11.36 -3.73
C LEU A 156 21.45 -10.25 -4.71
N GLN A 157 20.47 -9.82 -5.50
CA GLN A 157 20.62 -8.67 -6.37
C GLN A 157 20.49 -7.40 -5.53
N CYS A 158 21.58 -6.66 -5.44
CA CYS A 158 21.66 -5.35 -4.80
C CYS A 158 21.38 -4.24 -5.80
N HIS A 159 20.51 -3.29 -5.45
CA HIS A 159 20.17 -2.14 -6.27
C HIS A 159 20.52 -0.85 -5.53
N SER A 160 21.29 0.04 -6.18
CA SER A 160 21.38 1.43 -5.74
C SER A 160 20.09 2.13 -6.07
N VAL A 161 19.55 2.91 -5.14
CA VAL A 161 18.22 3.51 -5.30
C VAL A 161 18.25 5.01 -5.14
N ASN A 162 17.32 5.65 -5.84
CA ASN A 162 17.08 7.09 -5.81
C ASN A 162 15.59 7.36 -5.57
N ARG A 163 15.27 8.60 -5.17
CA ARG A 163 13.89 9.06 -5.14
C ARG A 163 13.20 8.82 -6.49
N GLY A 164 12.00 8.25 -6.45
CA GLY A 164 11.20 7.94 -7.61
C GLY A 164 11.36 6.51 -8.14
N ASP A 165 12.34 5.74 -7.66
CA ASP A 165 12.46 4.34 -8.04
C ASP A 165 11.28 3.52 -7.54
N VAL A 166 10.88 2.54 -8.36
CA VAL A 166 9.74 1.66 -8.09
C VAL A 166 10.19 0.21 -8.16
N PHE A 167 9.80 -0.57 -7.17
CA PHE A 167 10.04 -2.02 -7.13
C PHE A 167 8.72 -2.75 -6.90
N PHE A 168 8.41 -3.69 -7.79
CA PHE A 168 7.33 -4.64 -7.57
C PHE A 168 7.90 -5.90 -6.92
N ILE A 169 7.39 -6.23 -5.74
CA ILE A 169 7.82 -7.36 -4.91
C ILE A 169 6.67 -8.37 -4.83
N PRO A 170 6.54 -9.29 -5.80
CA PRO A 170 5.55 -10.37 -5.71
C PRO A 170 5.87 -11.27 -4.51
N ALA A 171 4.85 -11.92 -3.96
CA ALA A 171 5.05 -13.01 -3.02
C ALA A 171 6.08 -14.01 -3.56
N GLY A 172 6.94 -14.54 -2.68
CA GLY A 172 8.08 -15.39 -3.06
C GLY A 172 9.36 -14.63 -3.38
N ARG A 173 9.33 -13.33 -3.63
CA ARG A 173 10.55 -12.54 -3.88
C ARG A 173 11.32 -12.31 -2.59
N ILE A 174 12.55 -12.85 -2.49
CA ILE A 174 13.47 -12.50 -1.39
C ILE A 174 13.92 -11.06 -1.51
N HIS A 175 13.88 -10.28 -0.42
CA HIS A 175 14.14 -8.84 -0.45
C HIS A 175 14.57 -8.29 0.90
N ALA A 176 15.13 -7.07 0.88
CA ALA A 176 15.34 -6.23 2.05
C ALA A 176 15.51 -4.77 1.66
N ILE A 177 15.04 -3.87 2.51
CA ILE A 177 15.30 -2.43 2.44
C ILE A 177 16.52 -2.16 3.32
N CYS A 178 17.53 -1.45 2.79
CA CYS A 178 18.67 -1.04 3.60
C CYS A 178 18.47 0.37 4.18
N GLY A 179 19.31 0.72 5.14
CA GLY A 179 19.26 2.01 5.81
C GLY A 179 19.40 3.20 4.87
N GLY A 180 18.83 4.34 5.28
CA GLY A 180 18.85 5.58 4.50
C GLY A 180 17.73 5.69 3.45
N ILE A 181 16.70 4.85 3.51
CA ILE A 181 15.56 4.85 2.58
C ILE A 181 14.28 5.20 3.31
N ARG A 182 13.50 6.10 2.69
CA ARG A 182 12.09 6.31 3.03
C ARG A 182 11.23 5.97 1.83
N LEU A 183 10.26 5.07 2.00
CA LEU A 183 9.40 4.62 0.90
C LEU A 183 7.92 4.50 1.31
N ALA A 184 7.04 4.53 0.31
CA ALA A 184 5.65 4.12 0.44
C ALA A 184 5.53 2.67 0.00
N GLU A 185 4.94 1.83 0.84
CA GLU A 185 4.65 0.42 0.58
C GLU A 185 3.15 0.22 0.44
N ILE A 186 2.75 -0.36 -0.67
CA ILE A 186 1.38 -0.78 -0.97
C ILE A 186 1.38 -2.30 -1.07
N GLN A 187 0.55 -2.97 -0.27
CA GLN A 187 0.54 -4.43 -0.18
C GLN A 187 -0.87 -5.00 0.06
N GLN A 188 -1.01 -6.31 -0.12
CA GLN A 188 -2.19 -7.04 0.37
C GLN A 188 -2.31 -6.89 1.90
N THR A 189 -3.52 -7.02 2.44
CA THR A 189 -3.75 -7.00 3.89
C THR A 189 -3.21 -8.26 4.56
N SER A 190 -1.91 -8.26 4.80
CA SER A 190 -1.17 -9.33 5.48
C SER A 190 0.04 -8.75 6.22
N ASP A 191 0.37 -9.28 7.38
CA ASP A 191 1.60 -8.93 8.12
C ASP A 191 2.55 -10.15 8.28
N VAL A 192 2.30 -11.22 7.50
CA VAL A 192 3.13 -12.43 7.51
C VAL A 192 4.47 -12.18 6.86
N THR A 193 5.53 -12.42 7.61
CA THR A 193 6.91 -12.22 7.17
C THR A 193 7.76 -13.40 7.60
N TYR A 194 8.37 -14.09 6.64
CA TYR A 194 9.40 -15.09 6.92
C TYR A 194 10.77 -14.42 6.89
N ARG A 195 11.32 -14.21 8.11
CA ARG A 195 12.63 -13.60 8.31
C ARG A 195 13.70 -14.65 8.07
N ILE A 196 14.62 -14.34 7.17
CA ILE A 196 15.68 -15.26 6.73
C ILE A 196 17.00 -14.95 7.45
N PHE A 197 17.36 -13.66 7.48
CA PHE A 197 18.60 -13.21 8.10
C PHE A 197 18.41 -11.82 8.70
N ASP A 198 18.90 -11.57 9.92
CA ASP A 198 18.70 -10.34 10.67
C ASP A 198 19.97 -9.75 11.28
N TYR A 199 21.09 -9.97 10.62
CA TYR A 199 22.42 -9.41 10.98
C TYR A 199 22.84 -9.71 12.42
N ASN A 200 22.30 -10.76 13.04
CA ASN A 200 22.57 -11.14 14.43
C ASN A 200 22.37 -9.98 15.43
N ARG A 201 21.40 -9.12 15.20
CA ARG A 201 21.07 -8.00 16.09
C ARG A 201 19.85 -8.30 16.98
N PRO A 202 19.86 -7.85 18.24
CA PRO A 202 18.72 -8.00 19.13
C PRO A 202 17.53 -7.15 18.69
N GLY A 203 16.31 -7.61 19.00
CA GLY A 203 15.07 -6.86 18.89
C GLY A 203 14.96 -5.72 19.92
N LEU A 204 13.85 -4.98 19.88
CA LEU A 204 13.59 -3.89 20.84
C LEU A 204 13.50 -4.38 22.30
N ASP A 205 13.20 -5.66 22.49
CA ASP A 205 13.14 -6.34 23.80
C ASP A 205 14.49 -6.89 24.25
N GLY A 206 15.55 -6.67 23.48
CA GLY A 206 16.91 -7.17 23.74
C GLY A 206 17.12 -8.63 23.38
N LYS A 207 16.11 -9.34 22.85
CA LYS A 207 16.23 -10.74 22.40
C LYS A 207 16.43 -10.82 20.90
N MET A 208 17.06 -11.89 20.43
CA MET A 208 17.18 -12.18 19.01
C MET A 208 15.78 -12.40 18.42
N ARG A 209 15.50 -11.78 17.24
CA ARG A 209 14.26 -12.03 16.53
C ARG A 209 14.27 -13.41 15.91
N GLU A 210 13.12 -14.08 15.94
CA GLU A 210 12.95 -15.40 15.35
C GLU A 210 13.24 -15.38 13.84
N LEU A 211 13.98 -16.39 13.38
CA LEU A 211 14.21 -16.67 11.96
C LEU A 211 13.27 -17.78 11.50
N HIS A 212 12.80 -17.68 10.26
CA HIS A 212 11.82 -18.59 9.67
C HIS A 212 12.42 -19.30 8.44
N THR A 213 13.66 -19.81 8.55
CA THR A 213 14.48 -20.30 7.44
C THR A 213 13.78 -21.42 6.66
N GLU A 214 13.19 -22.40 7.37
CA GLU A 214 12.47 -23.50 6.74
C GLU A 214 11.18 -23.05 6.06
N LEU A 215 10.38 -22.18 6.73
CA LEU A 215 9.16 -21.66 6.13
C LEU A 215 9.45 -20.80 4.90
N ALA A 216 10.57 -20.07 4.93
CA ALA A 216 10.99 -19.22 3.82
C ALA A 216 11.44 -20.04 2.61
N LYS A 217 12.09 -21.18 2.80
CA LYS A 217 12.58 -22.07 1.74
C LYS A 217 11.47 -22.48 0.77
N ASP A 218 10.30 -22.81 1.29
CA ASP A 218 9.15 -23.18 0.47
C ASP A 218 8.46 -21.99 -0.20
N ALA A 219 8.58 -20.81 0.40
CA ALA A 219 7.95 -19.59 -0.12
C ALA A 219 8.78 -18.90 -1.20
N ILE A 220 10.12 -19.13 -1.23
CA ILE A 220 11.04 -18.41 -2.13
C ILE A 220 10.83 -18.80 -3.59
N ASP A 221 10.71 -17.80 -4.45
CA ASP A 221 10.91 -17.93 -5.89
C ASP A 221 12.41 -17.82 -6.22
N TYR A 222 13.04 -18.93 -6.53
CA TYR A 222 14.47 -19.03 -6.87
C TYR A 222 14.80 -18.58 -8.31
N THR A 223 13.82 -18.07 -9.05
CA THR A 223 14.02 -17.61 -10.42
C THR A 223 14.83 -16.31 -10.44
N VAL A 224 15.83 -16.27 -11.31
CA VAL A 224 16.59 -15.03 -11.61
C VAL A 224 15.89 -14.29 -12.75
N TYR A 225 15.53 -13.04 -12.50
CA TYR A 225 14.84 -12.19 -13.48
C TYR A 225 15.80 -11.20 -14.12
N PRO A 226 15.55 -10.80 -15.38
CA PRO A 226 16.41 -9.84 -16.09
C PRO A 226 16.43 -8.45 -15.43
N THR A 227 15.32 -8.07 -14.77
CA THR A 227 15.19 -6.82 -14.02
C THR A 227 14.25 -7.01 -12.85
N TYR A 228 14.47 -6.25 -11.80
CA TYR A 228 13.64 -6.21 -10.58
C TYR A 228 13.06 -4.82 -10.32
N GLN A 229 13.63 -3.80 -10.94
CA GLN A 229 13.14 -2.42 -10.88
C GLN A 229 12.07 -2.21 -11.96
N THR A 230 11.05 -1.43 -11.65
CA THR A 230 9.99 -1.07 -12.61
C THR A 230 10.34 0.25 -13.29
N ASP A 231 10.53 0.22 -14.61
CA ASP A 231 10.71 1.41 -15.41
C ASP A 231 9.37 2.08 -15.72
N TYR A 232 9.31 3.39 -15.59
CA TYR A 232 8.16 4.18 -15.99
C TYR A 232 8.56 5.59 -16.45
N LEU A 233 7.74 6.18 -17.33
CA LEU A 233 7.92 7.56 -17.76
C LEU A 233 6.83 8.44 -17.16
N SER A 234 7.21 9.24 -16.20
CA SER A 234 6.33 10.22 -15.57
C SER A 234 5.82 11.28 -16.57
N LYS A 235 4.56 11.68 -16.44
CA LYS A 235 3.90 12.69 -17.29
C LYS A 235 3.21 13.73 -16.43
N ILE A 236 3.41 15.01 -16.76
CA ILE A 236 2.70 16.12 -16.08
C ILE A 236 1.23 16.12 -16.50
N ASN A 237 0.34 16.24 -15.51
CA ASN A 237 -1.12 16.29 -15.66
C ASN A 237 -1.72 15.09 -16.42
N ASN A 238 -1.06 13.93 -16.37
CA ASN A 238 -1.54 12.70 -16.96
C ASN A 238 -1.09 11.51 -16.08
N PRO A 239 -2.01 10.70 -15.55
CA PRO A 239 -1.64 9.55 -14.71
C PRO A 239 -0.89 8.49 -15.50
N VAL A 240 0.14 7.92 -14.89
CA VAL A 240 0.94 6.83 -15.45
C VAL A 240 0.85 5.62 -14.53
N ALA A 241 0.46 4.47 -15.07
CA ALA A 241 0.49 3.22 -14.32
C ALA A 241 1.95 2.81 -14.07
N ILE A 242 2.29 2.55 -12.80
CA ILE A 242 3.63 2.13 -12.37
C ILE A 242 3.63 0.69 -11.84
N THR A 243 2.46 0.17 -11.46
CA THR A 243 2.28 -1.23 -11.08
C THR A 243 0.87 -1.66 -11.43
N HIS A 244 0.76 -2.88 -11.98
CA HIS A 244 -0.50 -3.55 -12.22
C HIS A 244 -0.33 -5.04 -11.94
N CYS A 245 -1.05 -5.55 -10.95
CA CYS A 245 -1.01 -6.94 -10.55
C CYS A 245 -2.43 -7.44 -10.20
N PRO A 246 -2.64 -8.72 -9.88
CA PRO A 246 -3.95 -9.23 -9.49
C PRO A 246 -4.58 -8.54 -8.28
N TYR A 247 -3.79 -7.96 -7.40
CA TYR A 247 -4.22 -7.45 -6.11
C TYR A 247 -4.46 -5.94 -6.10
N PHE A 248 -3.71 -5.19 -6.90
CA PHE A 248 -3.84 -3.73 -6.97
C PHE A 248 -3.26 -3.15 -8.27
N THR A 249 -3.71 -1.96 -8.59
CA THR A 249 -3.11 -1.09 -9.61
C THR A 249 -2.68 0.20 -8.94
N VAL A 250 -1.45 0.63 -9.22
CA VAL A 250 -0.90 1.91 -8.74
C VAL A 250 -0.57 2.81 -9.91
N LYS A 251 -1.05 4.06 -9.84
CA LYS A 251 -0.69 5.11 -10.80
C LYS A 251 -0.03 6.26 -10.10
N ILE A 252 0.97 6.87 -10.75
CA ILE A 252 1.56 8.13 -10.32
C ILE A 252 0.90 9.30 -11.05
N HIS A 253 0.60 10.36 -10.31
CA HIS A 253 0.10 11.63 -10.79
C HIS A 253 1.10 12.73 -10.45
N ASN A 254 1.56 13.45 -11.47
CA ASN A 254 2.34 14.67 -11.33
C ASN A 254 1.45 15.82 -11.81
N ILE A 255 0.90 16.61 -10.90
CA ILE A 255 -0.13 17.59 -11.21
C ILE A 255 0.31 19.02 -10.88
N THR A 256 0.00 19.94 -11.80
CA THR A 256 0.27 21.38 -11.69
C THR A 256 -0.98 22.24 -11.85
N ARG A 257 -2.13 21.61 -12.12
CA ARG A 257 -3.42 22.28 -12.29
C ARG A 257 -4.57 21.38 -11.82
N PRO A 258 -5.74 21.93 -11.49
CA PRO A 258 -6.91 21.13 -11.12
C PRO A 258 -7.25 20.07 -12.19
N TYR A 259 -7.61 18.89 -11.71
CA TYR A 259 -7.78 17.70 -12.54
C TYR A 259 -8.98 16.87 -12.08
N HIS A 260 -9.97 16.70 -12.97
CA HIS A 260 -11.20 15.95 -12.68
C HIS A 260 -10.99 14.45 -12.87
N ARG A 261 -11.41 13.64 -11.88
CA ARG A 261 -11.30 12.18 -11.88
C ARG A 261 -12.68 11.53 -11.76
N LYS A 262 -13.01 10.68 -12.73
CA LYS A 262 -14.22 9.83 -12.75
C LYS A 262 -13.84 8.42 -12.34
N LEU A 263 -13.71 8.19 -11.03
CA LEU A 263 -13.19 6.94 -10.44
C LEU A 263 -14.22 5.80 -10.48
N TYR A 264 -15.52 6.09 -10.60
CA TYR A 264 -16.58 5.08 -10.71
C TYR A 264 -16.37 4.05 -11.83
N LYS A 265 -15.52 4.36 -12.82
CA LYS A 265 -15.11 3.42 -13.87
C LYS A 265 -14.26 2.25 -13.39
N TYR A 266 -13.70 2.37 -12.19
CA TYR A 266 -12.89 1.31 -11.57
C TYR A 266 -13.75 0.28 -10.84
N ASP A 267 -14.99 0.63 -10.44
CA ASP A 267 -15.82 -0.16 -9.54
C ASP A 267 -15.03 -0.58 -8.27
N SER A 268 -14.32 0.38 -7.71
CA SER A 268 -13.40 0.20 -6.59
C SER A 268 -13.33 1.48 -5.73
N PHE A 269 -13.03 1.33 -4.45
CA PHE A 269 -12.45 2.42 -3.69
C PHE A 269 -11.11 2.85 -4.30
N VAL A 270 -10.67 4.07 -3.97
CA VAL A 270 -9.35 4.57 -4.39
C VAL A 270 -8.62 5.17 -3.19
N ILE A 271 -7.37 4.80 -3.00
CA ILE A 271 -6.48 5.41 -2.02
C ILE A 271 -5.61 6.44 -2.74
N TYR A 272 -5.57 7.67 -2.25
CA TYR A 272 -4.57 8.66 -2.64
C TYR A 272 -3.51 8.81 -1.56
N ILE A 273 -2.25 8.83 -1.97
CA ILE A 273 -1.08 8.99 -1.10
C ILE A 273 -0.30 10.18 -1.63
N CYS A 274 -0.05 11.19 -0.79
CA CYS A 274 0.71 12.38 -1.17
C CYS A 274 2.22 12.14 -0.97
N LEU A 275 2.97 12.14 -2.07
CA LEU A 275 4.41 11.94 -2.09
C LEU A 275 5.19 13.25 -2.02
N ASN A 276 4.60 14.33 -2.55
CA ASN A 276 5.21 15.67 -2.57
C ASN A 276 4.15 16.75 -2.80
N GLY A 277 4.41 17.95 -2.29
CA GLY A 277 3.48 19.08 -2.36
C GLY A 277 2.25 18.87 -1.48
N ASP A 278 1.20 19.60 -1.82
CA ASP A 278 -0.11 19.49 -1.17
C ASP A 278 -1.19 19.31 -2.23
N CYS A 279 -2.25 18.57 -1.92
CA CYS A 279 -3.40 18.38 -2.78
C CYS A 279 -4.70 18.44 -2.00
N MET A 280 -5.61 19.30 -2.44
CA MET A 280 -7.01 19.24 -2.02
C MET A 280 -7.73 18.23 -2.90
N ILE A 281 -8.36 17.24 -2.28
CA ILE A 281 -9.24 16.25 -2.92
C ILE A 281 -10.66 16.61 -2.51
N ARG A 282 -11.51 16.90 -3.47
CA ARG A 282 -12.90 17.30 -3.20
C ARG A 282 -13.87 16.59 -4.12
N GLU A 283 -15.11 16.38 -3.65
CA GLU A 283 -16.19 15.86 -4.46
C GLU A 283 -16.49 16.81 -5.65
N HIS A 284 -16.62 16.23 -6.86
CA HIS A 284 -16.97 16.99 -8.06
C HIS A 284 -18.47 17.18 -8.14
N ARG A 285 -18.94 18.42 -8.00
CA ARG A 285 -20.39 18.72 -8.08
C ARG A 285 -20.85 19.01 -9.49
N ARG A 286 -21.91 18.32 -9.89
CA ARG A 286 -22.80 18.80 -10.94
C ARG A 286 -23.60 20.00 -10.40
N ARG A 287 -23.61 21.12 -11.12
CA ARG A 287 -24.26 22.43 -10.79
C ARG A 287 -25.72 22.38 -10.33
N LEU A 288 -26.41 21.24 -10.32
CA LEU A 288 -27.85 21.12 -10.18
C LEU A 288 -28.37 21.11 -8.73
N PHE A 289 -27.54 20.91 -7.74
CA PHE A 289 -27.97 20.90 -6.32
C PHE A 289 -26.90 21.53 -5.42
N PRO A 290 -27.07 22.78 -4.99
CA PRO A 290 -26.14 23.39 -4.04
C PRO A 290 -26.40 22.82 -2.62
N LYS A 291 -25.68 21.78 -2.20
CA LYS A 291 -25.55 21.44 -0.79
C LYS A 291 -24.49 22.33 -0.15
N SER A 292 -24.72 22.79 1.06
CA SER A 292 -23.94 23.82 1.74
C SER A 292 -22.48 23.44 2.05
N ASN A 293 -22.09 22.14 2.08
CA ASN A 293 -20.74 21.70 2.38
C ASN A 293 -20.26 20.70 1.33
N MET A 294 -19.20 21.05 0.58
CA MET A 294 -18.48 20.10 -0.26
C MET A 294 -17.58 19.26 0.64
N ASP A 295 -17.64 17.93 0.47
CA ASP A 295 -16.68 17.07 1.11
C ASP A 295 -15.29 17.32 0.52
N THR A 296 -14.37 17.70 1.38
CA THR A 296 -13.01 18.13 0.98
C THR A 296 -12.00 17.64 1.99
N VAL A 297 -10.93 17.02 1.49
CA VAL A 297 -9.79 16.58 2.29
C VAL A 297 -8.53 17.17 1.66
N THR A 298 -7.67 17.77 2.48
CA THR A 298 -6.33 18.21 2.04
C THR A 298 -5.30 17.19 2.50
N LEU A 299 -4.46 16.77 1.57
CA LEU A 299 -3.31 15.91 1.83
C LEU A 299 -2.03 16.72 1.69
N THR A 300 -1.14 16.57 2.65
CA THR A 300 0.25 17.01 2.60
C THR A 300 1.18 15.82 2.42
N LYS A 301 2.46 16.06 2.14
CA LYS A 301 3.46 14.98 1.96
C LYS A 301 3.45 14.00 3.14
N GLY A 302 3.27 12.72 2.83
CA GLY A 302 3.21 11.63 3.82
C GLY A 302 1.80 11.37 4.38
N GLU A 303 0.77 11.99 3.82
CA GLU A 303 -0.62 11.73 4.18
C GLU A 303 -1.35 10.94 3.10
N SER A 304 -2.44 10.30 3.49
CA SER A 304 -3.32 9.55 2.59
C SER A 304 -4.79 9.78 2.90
N CYS A 305 -5.64 9.49 1.92
CA CYS A 305 -7.09 9.36 2.13
C CYS A 305 -7.63 8.19 1.31
N VAL A 306 -8.82 7.74 1.69
CA VAL A 306 -9.60 6.75 0.96
C VAL A 306 -10.84 7.44 0.39
N VAL A 307 -11.03 7.29 -0.91
CA VAL A 307 -12.24 7.70 -1.63
C VAL A 307 -13.09 6.46 -1.84
N PRO A 308 -14.20 6.27 -1.08
CA PRO A 308 -15.12 5.16 -1.30
C PRO A 308 -15.75 5.20 -2.68
N MET A 309 -16.22 4.06 -3.18
CA MET A 309 -16.86 3.96 -4.50
C MET A 309 -18.05 4.91 -4.64
N ALA A 310 -18.82 5.12 -3.57
CA ALA A 310 -19.96 6.07 -3.58
C ALA A 310 -19.55 7.53 -3.78
N CYS A 311 -18.28 7.89 -3.52
CA CYS A 311 -17.70 9.23 -3.69
C CYS A 311 -16.82 9.36 -4.95
N ALA A 312 -16.96 8.47 -5.91
CA ALA A 312 -15.99 8.24 -7.00
C ALA A 312 -16.00 9.29 -8.14
N ASP A 313 -16.48 10.52 -7.90
CA ASP A 313 -16.44 11.65 -8.84
C ASP A 313 -15.81 12.86 -8.12
N ILE A 314 -14.53 13.12 -8.37
CA ILE A 314 -13.73 14.06 -7.58
C ILE A 314 -12.86 14.99 -8.44
N ASP A 315 -12.43 16.10 -7.84
CA ASP A 315 -11.38 16.96 -8.36
C ASP A 315 -10.13 16.83 -7.49
N LEU A 316 -8.98 16.66 -8.12
CA LEU A 316 -7.66 16.84 -7.51
C LEU A 316 -7.19 18.27 -7.77
N VAL A 317 -6.95 19.03 -6.72
CA VAL A 317 -6.56 20.46 -6.81
C VAL A 317 -5.20 20.65 -6.12
N PRO A 318 -4.11 20.76 -6.92
CA PRO A 318 -2.77 20.93 -6.35
C PRO A 318 -2.64 22.33 -5.75
N ASN A 319 -1.85 22.44 -4.69
CA ASN A 319 -1.38 23.73 -4.19
C ASN A 319 -0.06 24.10 -4.87
N ASN A 320 -0.14 24.98 -5.87
CA ASN A 320 1.00 25.35 -6.71
C ASN A 320 2.08 26.17 -5.98
N ASP A 321 1.76 26.76 -4.83
CA ASP A 321 2.71 27.55 -4.05
C ASP A 321 3.88 26.71 -3.50
N ARG A 322 3.70 25.38 -3.47
CA ARG A 322 4.70 24.40 -2.99
C ARG A 322 5.33 23.55 -4.10
N GLY A 323 5.19 23.98 -5.36
CA GLY A 323 5.76 23.29 -6.52
C GLY A 323 4.92 22.12 -7.05
N LEU A 324 5.58 21.11 -7.60
CA LEU A 324 4.91 19.95 -8.19
C LEU A 324 4.23 19.10 -7.12
N THR A 325 2.95 18.83 -7.30
CA THR A 325 2.22 17.85 -6.46
C THR A 325 2.32 16.46 -7.08
N GLU A 326 2.81 15.52 -6.29
CA GLU A 326 2.95 14.12 -6.68
C GLU A 326 2.05 13.24 -5.79
N LEU A 327 1.18 12.44 -6.43
CA LEU A 327 0.28 11.51 -5.73
C LEU A 327 0.43 10.10 -6.30
N LEU A 328 0.29 9.09 -5.44
CA LEU A 328 -0.10 7.76 -5.89
C LEU A 328 -1.63 7.63 -5.83
N GLU A 329 -2.20 6.99 -6.84
CA GLU A 329 -3.60 6.55 -6.93
C GLU A 329 -3.58 5.02 -6.91
N VAL A 330 -4.16 4.43 -5.87
CA VAL A 330 -4.16 2.98 -5.65
C VAL A 330 -5.59 2.47 -5.64
N TYR A 331 -5.88 1.41 -6.41
CA TYR A 331 -7.18 0.75 -6.45
C TYR A 331 -7.05 -0.73 -6.81
N VAL A 332 -8.11 -1.50 -6.58
CA VAL A 332 -8.19 -2.91 -7.01
C VAL A 332 -8.86 -2.98 -8.37
N ASP A 333 -8.17 -3.53 -9.38
CA ASP A 333 -8.72 -3.68 -10.74
C ASP A 333 -9.51 -4.99 -10.87
N ASN A 334 -10.81 -4.87 -10.91
CA ASN A 334 -11.77 -5.98 -10.87
C ASN A 334 -11.96 -6.73 -12.19
N LYS A 335 -11.24 -6.39 -13.25
CA LYS A 335 -11.40 -7.03 -14.55
C LYS A 335 -11.01 -8.51 -14.56
N LYS A 336 -10.34 -8.96 -13.49
CA LYS A 336 -9.88 -10.35 -13.33
C LYS A 336 -10.78 -11.24 -12.48
N PHE A 337 -11.80 -10.68 -11.79
CA PHE A 337 -12.75 -11.45 -10.97
C PHE A 337 -14.01 -11.87 -11.76
N GLY A 338 -14.00 -11.78 -13.08
CA GLY A 338 -15.13 -12.12 -13.93
C GLY A 338 -14.82 -13.10 -15.03
#